data_458ec59f2d39b18c6e1a01301dbc90ff
#
_entry.id   458ec59f2d39b18c6e1a01301dbc90ff
#
_cell.length_a   1.000
_cell.length_b   1.000
_cell.length_c   1.000
_cell.angle_alpha   90.00
_cell.angle_beta   90.00
_cell.angle_gamma   90.00
#
_symmetry.space_group_name_H-M   'P 1'
#
loop_
_entity.id
_entity.type
_entity.pdbx_description
1 polymer ?
#
loop_
_entity_poly.entity_id
_entity_poly.type
_entity_poly.pdbx_seq_one_letter_code
_entity_poly.pdbx_strand_id
1 'polypeptide(L)'
;METLVRYGSEEQKEKWLKPLLAGDIRSAFCMTEPQVASSDARNIEAAIMRDDDEYVINGRKWWSSGAGDPRCEIYIFMGKTDPQGHPYRQQSMILVPRDTPGVEIKRMLPVFGYDSAPHGHGEIEFKDVRVPVSNMLLGEGRGFEIAQGRLGPGRIHHCMRTIGVAERALEEMCRRVKSRKAFGRTLAEMGQIRQDIAKSRCEIDQSRLLTLYAAHRMDTVGNKVARIEIGEIKVVAPNMALKVIDRAIQAHGGMGVCDDTWLAAAYAHIRTLRLADGPDEVHREVIARLELRKES
;
A
#
# COMPACT_ATOMS: atom_id res chain seq x y z
N MET A 1 -7.84 -6.52 7.85
CA MET A 1 -9.30 -6.55 8.08
C MET A 1 -10.07 -6.99 6.84
N GLU A 2 -10.01 -6.28 5.71
CA GLU A 2 -10.77 -6.60 4.47
C GLU A 2 -10.67 -8.07 4.03
N THR A 3 -9.46 -8.64 4.09
CA THR A 3 -9.24 -10.07 3.77
C THR A 3 -10.06 -11.00 4.67
N LEU A 4 -10.07 -10.75 5.97
CA LEU A 4 -10.81 -11.59 6.92
C LEU A 4 -12.32 -11.38 6.81
N VAL A 5 -12.77 -10.14 6.58
CA VAL A 5 -14.21 -9.85 6.35
C VAL A 5 -14.75 -10.66 5.20
N ARG A 6 -14.03 -10.68 4.07
CA ARG A 6 -14.49 -11.32 2.83
C ARG A 6 -14.26 -12.83 2.76
N TYR A 7 -13.15 -13.29 3.31
CA TYR A 7 -12.61 -14.62 3.03
C TYR A 7 -12.34 -15.47 4.28
N GLY A 8 -12.44 -14.90 5.48
CA GLY A 8 -12.26 -15.64 6.72
C GLY A 8 -13.46 -16.52 7.05
N SER A 9 -13.21 -17.68 7.69
CA SER A 9 -14.25 -18.48 8.32
C SER A 9 -14.82 -17.75 9.56
N GLU A 10 -15.95 -18.22 10.08
CA GLU A 10 -16.53 -17.57 11.27
C GLU A 10 -15.60 -17.70 12.49
N GLU A 11 -14.88 -18.81 12.66
CA GLU A 11 -13.86 -18.98 13.69
C GLU A 11 -12.70 -18.01 13.52
N GLN A 12 -12.23 -17.82 12.27
CA GLN A 12 -11.16 -16.88 11.96
C GLN A 12 -11.60 -15.43 12.19
N LYS A 13 -12.85 -15.10 11.88
CA LYS A 13 -13.43 -13.77 12.16
C LYS A 13 -13.57 -13.52 13.65
N GLU A 14 -14.08 -14.50 14.40
CA GLU A 14 -14.17 -14.39 15.86
C GLU A 14 -12.82 -14.16 16.50
N LYS A 15 -11.85 -15.01 16.16
CA LYS A 15 -10.52 -15.00 16.76
C LYS A 15 -9.70 -13.77 16.38
N TRP A 16 -9.76 -13.34 15.10
CA TRP A 16 -8.82 -12.34 14.55
C TRP A 16 -9.49 -11.05 14.12
N LEU A 17 -10.66 -11.11 13.46
CA LEU A 17 -11.29 -9.90 12.92
C LEU A 17 -11.86 -9.03 14.02
N LYS A 18 -12.52 -9.59 15.03
CA LYS A 18 -13.09 -8.81 16.14
C LYS A 18 -12.05 -7.97 16.86
N PRO A 19 -10.92 -8.53 17.36
CA PRO A 19 -9.90 -7.72 18.02
C PRO A 19 -9.17 -6.76 17.05
N LEU A 20 -9.07 -7.07 15.75
CA LEU A 20 -8.57 -6.14 14.74
C LEU A 20 -9.50 -4.93 14.57
N LEU A 21 -10.81 -5.12 14.59
CA LEU A 21 -11.80 -4.04 14.49
C LEU A 21 -11.84 -3.19 15.77
N ALA A 22 -11.70 -3.81 16.93
CA ALA A 22 -11.57 -3.12 18.21
C ALA A 22 -10.26 -2.31 18.33
N GLY A 23 -9.24 -2.67 17.54
CA GLY A 23 -7.93 -2.03 17.58
C GLY A 23 -6.99 -2.60 18.64
N ASP A 24 -7.37 -3.70 19.26
CA ASP A 24 -6.58 -4.38 20.28
C ASP A 24 -5.32 -5.00 19.69
N ILE A 25 -5.46 -5.59 18.50
CA ILE A 25 -4.36 -6.17 17.72
C ILE A 25 -4.15 -5.50 16.38
N ARG A 26 -3.03 -5.85 15.74
CA ARG A 26 -2.69 -5.45 14.36
C ARG A 26 -2.32 -6.69 13.55
N SER A 27 -2.23 -6.52 12.24
CA SER A 27 -1.80 -7.55 11.31
C SER A 27 -0.86 -6.99 10.26
N ALA A 28 0.01 -7.84 9.71
CA ALA A 28 0.82 -7.51 8.55
C ALA A 28 0.51 -8.44 7.37
N PHE A 29 0.62 -7.91 6.15
CA PHE A 29 0.41 -8.66 4.92
C PHE A 29 1.76 -9.06 4.33
N CYS A 30 2.07 -10.34 4.30
CA CYS A 30 3.35 -10.91 3.92
C CYS A 30 3.26 -11.52 2.51
N MET A 31 3.36 -10.67 1.48
CA MET A 31 3.28 -11.07 0.08
C MET A 31 4.62 -10.93 -0.64
N THR A 32 5.20 -9.74 -0.57
CA THR A 32 6.39 -9.35 -1.33
C THR A 32 7.65 -10.10 -0.86
N GLU A 33 8.50 -10.51 -1.80
CA GLU A 33 9.75 -11.25 -1.55
C GLU A 33 10.96 -10.47 -2.05
N PRO A 34 12.11 -10.53 -1.35
CA PRO A 34 13.31 -9.81 -1.78
C PRO A 34 14.00 -10.40 -3.02
N GLN A 35 13.83 -11.70 -3.28
CA GLN A 35 14.55 -12.41 -4.33
C GLN A 35 13.87 -12.32 -5.71
N VAL A 36 12.57 -11.98 -5.75
CA VAL A 36 11.77 -11.98 -6.99
C VAL A 36 11.05 -10.68 -7.23
N ALA A 37 10.72 -10.39 -8.49
CA ALA A 37 9.90 -9.24 -8.86
C ALA A 37 8.43 -9.50 -8.47
N SER A 38 8.08 -9.17 -7.24
CA SER A 38 6.75 -9.44 -6.65
C SER A 38 5.62 -8.56 -7.21
N SER A 39 5.92 -7.60 -8.08
CA SER A 39 4.91 -6.90 -8.89
C SER A 39 4.15 -7.87 -9.83
N ASP A 40 4.78 -8.95 -10.24
CA ASP A 40 4.12 -10.13 -10.79
C ASP A 40 3.93 -11.17 -9.67
N ALA A 41 2.72 -11.27 -9.14
CA ALA A 41 2.40 -12.19 -8.05
C ALA A 41 2.68 -13.67 -8.37
N ARG A 42 2.82 -14.04 -9.65
CA ARG A 42 3.17 -15.41 -10.07
C ARG A 42 4.60 -15.77 -9.75
N ASN A 43 5.48 -14.76 -9.58
CA ASN A 43 6.90 -14.97 -9.26
C ASN A 43 7.15 -15.33 -7.80
N ILE A 44 6.16 -15.26 -6.91
CA ILE A 44 6.31 -15.66 -5.51
C ILE A 44 6.86 -17.08 -5.43
N GLU A 45 7.91 -17.29 -4.63
CA GLU A 45 8.60 -18.57 -4.45
C GLU A 45 8.37 -19.19 -3.07
N ALA A 46 7.98 -18.39 -2.08
CA ALA A 46 7.67 -18.90 -0.74
C ALA A 46 6.64 -20.03 -0.79
N ALA A 47 6.91 -21.11 -0.06
CA ALA A 47 6.16 -22.37 -0.12
C ALA A 47 5.19 -22.52 1.07
N ILE A 48 4.06 -23.13 0.80
CA ILE A 48 3.09 -23.63 1.77
C ILE A 48 2.84 -25.11 1.42
N MET A 49 3.40 -26.01 2.19
CA MET A 49 3.30 -27.46 1.92
C MET A 49 2.42 -28.11 2.96
N ARG A 50 1.43 -28.87 2.53
CA ARG A 50 0.59 -29.63 3.43
C ARG A 50 1.33 -30.83 4.02
N ASP A 51 1.22 -31.03 5.32
CA ASP A 51 1.77 -32.14 6.08
C ASP A 51 0.68 -32.60 7.08
N ASP A 52 -0.09 -33.60 6.70
CA ASP A 52 -1.26 -34.11 7.42
C ASP A 52 -2.29 -33.00 7.76
N ASP A 53 -2.44 -32.67 9.05
CA ASP A 53 -3.37 -31.66 9.58
C ASP A 53 -2.74 -30.27 9.72
N GLU A 54 -1.53 -30.10 9.23
CA GLU A 54 -0.80 -28.83 9.27
C GLU A 54 -0.32 -28.40 7.89
N TYR A 55 0.08 -27.13 7.80
CA TYR A 55 0.90 -26.61 6.71
C TYR A 55 2.27 -26.22 7.23
N VAL A 56 3.30 -26.59 6.50
CA VAL A 56 4.70 -26.16 6.70
C VAL A 56 5.01 -25.01 5.74
N ILE A 57 5.42 -23.89 6.30
CA ILE A 57 5.63 -22.63 5.57
C ILE A 57 7.12 -22.29 5.57
N ASN A 58 7.65 -22.04 4.38
CA ASN A 58 9.03 -21.62 4.17
C ASN A 58 9.09 -20.45 3.20
N GLY A 59 9.90 -19.44 3.54
CA GLY A 59 10.15 -18.30 2.66
C GLY A 59 10.58 -17.06 3.41
N ARG A 60 10.95 -16.03 2.64
CA ARG A 60 11.36 -14.73 3.16
C ARG A 60 10.48 -13.64 2.56
N LYS A 61 9.88 -12.84 3.42
CA LYS A 61 8.99 -11.74 3.04
C LYS A 61 9.60 -10.42 3.48
N TRP A 62 9.38 -9.37 2.71
CA TRP A 62 9.79 -8.03 3.07
C TRP A 62 8.70 -7.00 2.75
N TRP A 63 8.93 -5.77 3.17
CA TRP A 63 7.93 -4.69 3.08
C TRP A 63 6.60 -5.08 3.74
N SER A 64 6.65 -5.94 4.75
CA SER A 64 5.49 -6.34 5.54
C SER A 64 5.16 -5.23 6.53
N SER A 65 4.39 -4.23 6.03
CA SER A 65 4.03 -3.05 6.82
C SER A 65 3.14 -3.43 7.99
N GLY A 66 3.47 -2.90 9.17
CA GLY A 66 2.78 -3.21 10.42
C GLY A 66 3.43 -4.32 11.26
N ALA A 67 4.42 -5.04 10.73
CA ALA A 67 5.06 -6.13 11.44
C ALA A 67 5.82 -5.69 12.70
N GLY A 68 6.26 -4.43 12.77
CA GLY A 68 6.96 -3.85 13.92
C GLY A 68 6.03 -3.37 15.03
N ASP A 69 4.73 -3.22 14.79
CA ASP A 69 3.79 -2.81 15.86
C ASP A 69 3.79 -3.87 16.97
N PRO A 70 3.98 -3.49 18.24
CA PRO A 70 3.92 -4.43 19.37
C PRO A 70 2.62 -5.23 19.45
N ARG A 71 1.53 -4.69 18.89
CA ARG A 71 0.21 -5.32 18.83
C ARG A 71 0.01 -6.19 17.57
N CYS A 72 1.03 -6.32 16.72
CA CYS A 72 0.92 -7.20 15.55
C CYS A 72 0.92 -8.65 16.01
N GLU A 73 -0.23 -9.30 15.95
CA GLU A 73 -0.44 -10.68 16.43
C GLU A 73 -0.52 -11.70 15.30
N ILE A 74 -0.73 -11.22 14.05
CA ILE A 74 -1.01 -12.14 12.94
C ILE A 74 -0.44 -11.64 11.62
N TYR A 75 0.13 -12.54 10.86
CA TYR A 75 0.55 -12.36 9.48
C TYR A 75 -0.44 -13.03 8.51
N ILE A 76 -0.79 -12.34 7.43
CA ILE A 76 -1.47 -12.94 6.28
C ILE A 76 -0.38 -13.27 5.27
N PHE A 77 0.00 -14.52 5.24
CA PHE A 77 1.12 -15.01 4.41
C PHE A 77 0.61 -15.52 3.06
N MET A 78 1.24 -15.11 1.97
CA MET A 78 0.97 -15.61 0.62
C MET A 78 2.15 -16.44 0.14
N GLY A 79 1.89 -17.68 -0.27
CA GLY A 79 2.89 -18.61 -0.79
C GLY A 79 2.29 -19.60 -1.79
N LYS A 80 3.14 -20.39 -2.44
CA LYS A 80 2.72 -21.43 -3.37
C LYS A 80 2.37 -22.72 -2.64
N THR A 81 1.18 -23.24 -2.93
CA THR A 81 0.75 -24.59 -2.53
C THR A 81 0.89 -25.60 -3.67
N ASP A 82 0.74 -25.15 -4.92
CA ASP A 82 0.87 -25.97 -6.11
C ASP A 82 1.73 -25.26 -7.18
N PRO A 83 3.07 -25.40 -7.14
CA PRO A 83 3.96 -24.77 -8.11
C PRO A 83 3.76 -25.22 -9.56
N GLN A 84 3.16 -26.39 -9.79
CA GLN A 84 2.93 -26.97 -11.12
C GLN A 84 1.52 -26.68 -11.65
N GLY A 85 0.66 -26.13 -10.83
CA GLY A 85 -0.73 -25.82 -11.18
C GLY A 85 -0.87 -24.62 -12.11
N HIS A 86 -2.12 -24.28 -12.42
CA HIS A 86 -2.43 -23.12 -13.25
C HIS A 86 -1.86 -21.83 -12.64
N PRO A 87 -1.19 -20.93 -13.42
CA PRO A 87 -0.45 -19.76 -12.90
C PRO A 87 -1.22 -18.86 -11.93
N TYR A 88 -2.53 -18.75 -12.05
CA TYR A 88 -3.39 -17.98 -11.14
C TYR A 88 -3.99 -18.80 -9.99
N ARG A 89 -3.60 -20.08 -9.84
CA ARG A 89 -4.03 -21.00 -8.78
C ARG A 89 -2.87 -21.63 -8.03
N GLN A 90 -1.64 -21.21 -8.27
CA GLN A 90 -0.46 -21.69 -7.57
C GLN A 90 -0.41 -21.20 -6.12
N GLN A 91 -0.91 -19.99 -5.86
CA GLN A 91 -0.76 -19.33 -4.58
C GLN A 91 -1.98 -19.52 -3.69
N SER A 92 -1.71 -19.63 -2.39
CA SER A 92 -2.70 -19.64 -1.31
C SER A 92 -2.36 -18.54 -0.30
N MET A 93 -3.33 -18.20 0.55
CA MET A 93 -3.11 -17.32 1.69
C MET A 93 -3.45 -18.04 2.99
N ILE A 94 -2.57 -17.92 3.97
CA ILE A 94 -2.69 -18.59 5.25
C ILE A 94 -2.41 -17.62 6.40
N LEU A 95 -3.11 -17.80 7.51
CA LEU A 95 -2.93 -17.01 8.73
C LEU A 95 -1.82 -17.61 9.57
N VAL A 96 -0.82 -16.80 9.92
CA VAL A 96 0.32 -17.21 10.75
C VAL A 96 0.36 -16.34 11.99
N PRO A 97 0.11 -16.86 13.19
CA PRO A 97 0.35 -16.12 14.44
C PRO A 97 1.82 -15.66 14.52
N ARG A 98 2.04 -14.45 15.06
CA ARG A 98 3.38 -13.82 15.10
C ARG A 98 4.42 -14.64 15.85
N ASP A 99 4.01 -15.26 16.95
CA ASP A 99 4.84 -16.01 17.87
C ASP A 99 5.01 -17.50 17.49
N THR A 100 4.54 -17.90 16.29
CA THR A 100 4.71 -19.26 15.80
C THR A 100 6.20 -19.58 15.67
N PRO A 101 6.69 -20.72 16.20
CA PRO A 101 8.08 -21.13 16.04
C PRO A 101 8.53 -21.11 14.59
N GLY A 102 9.73 -20.58 14.32
CA GLY A 102 10.29 -20.44 12.97
C GLY A 102 9.98 -19.10 12.29
N VAL A 103 9.17 -18.24 12.90
CA VAL A 103 8.93 -16.86 12.43
C VAL A 103 9.97 -15.93 13.06
N GLU A 104 10.73 -15.22 12.22
CA GLU A 104 11.76 -14.29 12.69
C GLU A 104 11.71 -12.96 11.93
N ILE A 105 11.55 -11.84 12.63
CA ILE A 105 11.73 -10.52 12.06
C ILE A 105 13.22 -10.22 11.96
N LYS A 106 13.77 -10.16 10.75
CA LYS A 106 15.20 -9.93 10.52
C LYS A 106 15.60 -8.48 10.71
N ARG A 107 14.77 -7.55 10.24
CA ARG A 107 14.98 -6.09 10.34
C ARG A 107 13.75 -5.32 9.95
N MET A 108 13.72 -4.03 10.28
CA MET A 108 12.80 -3.05 9.71
C MET A 108 13.48 -2.30 8.56
N LEU A 109 12.75 -2.13 7.46
CA LEU A 109 13.24 -1.47 6.26
C LEU A 109 12.91 0.03 6.33
N PRO A 110 13.90 0.93 6.26
CA PRO A 110 13.64 2.36 6.24
C PRO A 110 13.23 2.83 4.84
N VAL A 111 12.44 3.90 4.78
CA VAL A 111 12.10 4.62 3.55
C VAL A 111 12.89 5.93 3.54
N PHE A 112 13.91 6.06 2.69
CA PHE A 112 14.81 7.22 2.67
C PHE A 112 15.38 7.60 4.05
N GLY A 113 15.63 6.60 4.91
CA GLY A 113 16.13 6.79 6.26
C GLY A 113 15.05 6.88 7.35
N TYR A 114 13.78 7.07 7.01
CA TYR A 114 12.67 7.04 7.97
C TYR A 114 12.25 5.60 8.29
N ASP A 115 12.21 5.24 9.55
CA ASP A 115 11.92 3.88 10.02
C ASP A 115 10.42 3.54 10.12
N SER A 116 9.56 4.55 10.07
CA SER A 116 8.11 4.41 10.21
C SER A 116 7.67 3.74 11.54
N ALA A 117 8.46 3.88 12.62
CA ALA A 117 8.11 3.33 13.93
C ALA A 117 6.75 3.85 14.46
N PRO A 118 5.99 3.07 15.25
CA PRO A 118 6.30 1.70 15.71
C PRO A 118 5.92 0.61 14.71
N HIS A 119 5.10 0.88 13.68
CA HIS A 119 4.58 -0.16 12.80
C HIS A 119 5.63 -0.72 11.83
N GLY A 120 6.55 0.09 11.32
CA GLY A 120 7.66 -0.31 10.46
C GLY A 120 7.27 -1.08 9.20
N HIS A 121 8.30 -1.49 8.44
CA HIS A 121 8.16 -2.35 7.27
C HIS A 121 9.09 -3.55 7.46
N GLY A 122 8.55 -4.69 7.93
CA GLY A 122 9.34 -5.84 8.34
C GLY A 122 9.90 -6.63 7.15
N GLU A 123 11.13 -7.09 7.30
CA GLU A 123 11.67 -8.22 6.60
C GLU A 123 11.60 -9.42 7.53
N ILE A 124 10.86 -10.47 7.11
CA ILE A 124 10.47 -11.60 7.95
C ILE A 124 10.89 -12.90 7.28
N GLU A 125 11.58 -13.76 8.02
CA GLU A 125 11.89 -15.12 7.62
C GLU A 125 10.89 -16.09 8.24
N PHE A 126 10.44 -17.06 7.45
CA PHE A 126 9.61 -18.18 7.84
C PHE A 126 10.39 -19.46 7.54
N LYS A 127 10.77 -20.19 8.57
CA LYS A 127 11.55 -21.41 8.46
C LYS A 127 10.87 -22.55 9.17
N ASP A 128 10.37 -23.51 8.39
CA ASP A 128 9.64 -24.69 8.88
C ASP A 128 8.48 -24.32 9.84
N VAL A 129 7.80 -23.19 9.53
CA VAL A 129 6.71 -22.66 10.34
C VAL A 129 5.49 -23.55 10.15
N ARG A 130 4.97 -24.11 11.25
CA ARG A 130 3.82 -25.03 11.27
C ARG A 130 2.57 -24.33 11.76
N VAL A 131 1.49 -24.44 11.00
CA VAL A 131 0.17 -23.93 11.36
C VAL A 131 -0.92 -24.93 10.98
N PRO A 132 -2.04 -25.00 11.74
CA PRO A 132 -3.15 -25.90 11.43
C PRO A 132 -3.76 -25.62 10.04
N VAL A 133 -4.30 -26.64 9.40
CA VAL A 133 -5.02 -26.50 8.11
C VAL A 133 -6.18 -25.51 8.19
N SER A 134 -6.79 -25.33 9.35
CA SER A 134 -7.87 -24.35 9.60
C SER A 134 -7.44 -22.90 9.47
N ASN A 135 -6.12 -22.61 9.40
CA ASN A 135 -5.60 -21.26 9.18
C ASN A 135 -5.61 -20.86 7.69
N MET A 136 -5.89 -21.80 6.77
CA MET A 136 -6.02 -21.51 5.34
C MET A 136 -7.22 -20.59 5.07
N LEU A 137 -7.01 -19.54 4.28
CA LEU A 137 -8.08 -18.64 3.86
C LEU A 137 -8.72 -19.15 2.58
N LEU A 138 -10.03 -19.33 2.57
CA LEU A 138 -10.87 -19.70 1.41
C LEU A 138 -10.51 -21.06 0.76
N GLY A 139 -9.33 -21.61 1.01
CA GLY A 139 -8.82 -22.87 0.43
C GLY A 139 -7.58 -22.68 -0.45
N GLU A 140 -6.98 -23.80 -0.81
CA GLU A 140 -5.77 -23.82 -1.64
C GLU A 140 -6.02 -23.27 -3.04
N GLY A 141 -4.99 -22.62 -3.62
CA GLY A 141 -5.04 -22.05 -4.96
C GLY A 141 -5.89 -20.77 -5.09
N ARG A 142 -6.37 -20.20 -3.99
CA ARG A 142 -7.24 -19.00 -3.98
C ARG A 142 -6.49 -17.71 -3.59
N GLY A 143 -5.16 -17.77 -3.38
CA GLY A 143 -4.36 -16.63 -2.94
C GLY A 143 -4.38 -15.45 -3.91
N PHE A 144 -4.31 -15.68 -5.20
CA PHE A 144 -4.39 -14.64 -6.22
C PHE A 144 -5.74 -13.92 -6.21
N GLU A 145 -6.83 -14.67 -6.10
CA GLU A 145 -8.20 -14.11 -5.99
C GLU A 145 -8.35 -13.21 -4.76
N ILE A 146 -7.88 -13.70 -3.60
CA ILE A 146 -7.90 -12.93 -2.35
C ILE A 146 -7.09 -11.63 -2.50
N ALA A 147 -5.90 -11.70 -3.10
CA ALA A 147 -5.06 -10.52 -3.34
C ALA A 147 -5.78 -9.48 -4.19
N GLN A 148 -6.40 -9.87 -5.29
CA GLN A 148 -7.11 -8.95 -6.18
C GLN A 148 -8.36 -8.33 -5.51
N GLY A 149 -9.12 -9.13 -4.76
CA GLY A 149 -10.29 -8.64 -4.04
C GLY A 149 -9.97 -7.61 -2.95
N ARG A 150 -8.80 -7.76 -2.30
CA ARG A 150 -8.34 -6.83 -1.25
C ARG A 150 -7.73 -5.54 -1.82
N LEU A 151 -7.00 -5.63 -2.93
CA LEU A 151 -6.20 -4.51 -3.44
C LEU A 151 -7.04 -3.39 -4.08
N GLY A 152 -8.20 -3.69 -4.66
CA GLY A 152 -9.05 -2.69 -5.32
C GLY A 152 -9.48 -1.57 -4.37
N PRO A 153 -10.22 -1.84 -3.30
CA PRO A 153 -10.64 -0.84 -2.31
C PRO A 153 -9.44 -0.15 -1.64
N GLY A 154 -8.37 -0.90 -1.35
CA GLY A 154 -7.14 -0.36 -0.76
C GLY A 154 -6.50 0.74 -1.60
N ARG A 155 -6.54 0.64 -2.93
CA ARG A 155 -6.00 1.64 -3.84
C ARG A 155 -6.76 2.97 -3.77
N ILE A 156 -8.09 2.95 -3.70
CA ILE A 156 -8.91 4.16 -3.51
C ILE A 156 -8.56 4.84 -2.19
N HIS A 157 -8.48 4.07 -1.11
CA HIS A 157 -8.10 4.57 0.21
C HIS A 157 -6.71 5.22 0.21
N HIS A 158 -5.72 4.59 -0.45
CA HIS A 158 -4.40 5.20 -0.61
C HIS A 158 -4.46 6.54 -1.34
N CYS A 159 -5.23 6.64 -2.43
CA CYS A 159 -5.35 7.87 -3.20
C CYS A 159 -6.00 8.99 -2.40
N MET A 160 -7.08 8.73 -1.66
CA MET A 160 -7.74 9.75 -0.84
C MET A 160 -6.83 10.27 0.29
N ARG A 161 -6.11 9.39 0.99
CA ARG A 161 -5.13 9.84 2.00
C ARG A 161 -4.02 10.68 1.39
N THR A 162 -3.54 10.30 0.22
CA THR A 162 -2.52 11.04 -0.53
C THR A 162 -2.99 12.44 -0.91
N ILE A 163 -4.25 12.59 -1.31
CA ILE A 163 -4.86 13.90 -1.58
C ILE A 163 -4.90 14.74 -0.30
N GLY A 164 -5.25 14.16 0.85
CA GLY A 164 -5.23 14.87 2.14
C GLY A 164 -3.83 15.36 2.54
N VAL A 165 -2.79 14.57 2.25
CA VAL A 165 -1.39 14.99 2.45
C VAL A 165 -1.02 16.16 1.54
N ALA A 166 -1.43 16.13 0.27
CA ALA A 166 -1.19 17.22 -0.67
C ALA A 166 -1.92 18.51 -0.26
N GLU A 167 -3.15 18.41 0.23
CA GLU A 167 -3.91 19.56 0.79
C GLU A 167 -3.14 20.23 1.92
N ARG A 168 -2.72 19.43 2.89
CA ARG A 168 -1.96 19.94 4.04
C ARG A 168 -0.65 20.59 3.60
N ALA A 169 0.05 20.01 2.63
CA ALA A 169 1.30 20.58 2.10
C ALA A 169 1.05 21.94 1.43
N LEU A 170 -0.03 22.09 0.66
CA LEU A 170 -0.43 23.35 0.04
C LEU A 170 -0.83 24.39 1.09
N GLU A 171 -1.57 24.02 2.12
CA GLU A 171 -1.93 24.92 3.22
C GLU A 171 -0.69 25.46 3.95
N GLU A 172 0.27 24.59 4.26
CA GLU A 172 1.51 24.99 4.92
C GLU A 172 2.40 25.86 4.01
N MET A 173 2.48 25.52 2.72
CA MET A 173 3.10 26.38 1.72
C MET A 173 2.49 27.79 1.74
N CYS A 174 1.17 27.90 1.71
CA CYS A 174 0.48 29.19 1.74
C CYS A 174 0.75 29.98 3.03
N ARG A 175 0.77 29.30 4.19
CA ARG A 175 1.15 29.96 5.48
C ARG A 175 2.58 30.47 5.44
N ARG A 176 3.51 29.64 4.98
CA ARG A 176 4.94 29.97 4.89
C ARG A 176 5.19 31.18 4.03
N VAL A 177 4.66 31.22 2.82
CA VAL A 177 4.95 32.27 1.84
C VAL A 177 4.35 33.63 2.22
N LYS A 178 3.28 33.68 3.02
CA LYS A 178 2.71 34.92 3.57
C LYS A 178 3.59 35.55 4.65
N SER A 179 4.31 34.73 5.41
CA SER A 179 5.15 35.22 6.52
C SER A 179 6.61 35.43 6.13
N ARG A 180 7.14 34.65 5.19
CA ARG A 180 8.56 34.69 4.82
C ARG A 180 8.85 35.85 3.85
N LYS A 181 9.81 36.69 4.21
CA LYS A 181 10.29 37.80 3.37
C LYS A 181 11.65 37.47 2.76
N ALA A 182 11.83 37.84 1.49
CA ALA A 182 13.11 37.83 0.77
C ALA A 182 13.11 38.97 -0.25
N PHE A 183 14.25 39.61 -0.44
CA PHE A 183 14.39 40.74 -1.38
C PHE A 183 13.36 41.86 -1.13
N GLY A 184 13.11 42.19 0.16
CA GLY A 184 12.24 43.28 0.58
C GLY A 184 10.72 43.03 0.52
N ARG A 185 10.26 41.85 0.08
CA ARG A 185 8.82 41.50 -0.03
C ARG A 185 8.54 40.09 0.44
N THR A 186 7.27 39.75 0.65
CA THR A 186 6.88 38.38 1.01
C THR A 186 7.03 37.45 -0.18
N LEU A 187 7.27 36.15 0.08
CA LEU A 187 7.31 35.16 -1.00
C LEU A 187 5.96 35.07 -1.75
N ALA A 188 4.85 35.37 -1.08
CA ALA A 188 3.52 35.42 -1.67
C ALA A 188 3.38 36.46 -2.79
N GLU A 189 4.25 37.47 -2.85
CA GLU A 189 4.25 38.50 -3.89
C GLU A 189 5.06 38.10 -5.13
N MET A 190 5.74 36.93 -5.07
CA MET A 190 6.56 36.42 -6.19
C MET A 190 5.71 35.65 -7.17
N GLY A 191 5.81 35.96 -8.48
CA GLY A 191 4.98 35.38 -9.53
C GLY A 191 5.11 33.87 -9.63
N GLN A 192 6.32 33.30 -9.50
CA GLN A 192 6.56 31.86 -9.52
C GLN A 192 5.79 31.13 -8.40
N ILE A 193 5.85 31.65 -7.18
CA ILE A 193 5.15 31.08 -6.02
C ILE A 193 3.64 31.07 -6.24
N ARG A 194 3.06 32.15 -6.79
CA ARG A 194 1.63 32.20 -7.12
C ARG A 194 1.24 31.17 -8.17
N GLN A 195 2.08 30.98 -9.19
CA GLN A 195 1.87 29.94 -10.18
C GLN A 195 1.91 28.53 -9.58
N ASP A 196 2.84 28.26 -8.67
CA ASP A 196 2.97 26.95 -8.03
C ASP A 196 1.78 26.66 -7.10
N ILE A 197 1.27 27.65 -6.39
CA ILE A 197 0.05 27.55 -5.58
C ILE A 197 -1.16 27.23 -6.49
N ALA A 198 -1.34 27.98 -7.57
CA ALA A 198 -2.46 27.77 -8.50
C ALA A 198 -2.43 26.39 -9.17
N LYS A 199 -1.25 25.97 -9.67
CA LYS A 199 -1.04 24.62 -10.24
C LYS A 199 -1.36 23.54 -9.22
N SER A 200 -0.88 23.69 -7.99
CA SER A 200 -1.11 22.71 -6.92
C SER A 200 -2.60 22.57 -6.62
N ARG A 201 -3.35 23.67 -6.55
CA ARG A 201 -4.80 23.63 -6.36
C ARG A 201 -5.51 22.89 -7.50
N CYS A 202 -5.22 23.24 -8.75
CA CYS A 202 -5.82 22.58 -9.91
C CYS A 202 -5.51 21.07 -9.92
N GLU A 203 -4.26 20.68 -9.70
CA GLU A 203 -3.84 19.29 -9.72
C GLU A 203 -4.48 18.46 -8.58
N ILE A 204 -4.64 19.04 -7.38
CA ILE A 204 -5.30 18.41 -6.24
C ILE A 204 -6.79 18.16 -6.58
N ASP A 205 -7.49 19.19 -7.07
CA ASP A 205 -8.92 19.08 -7.35
C ASP A 205 -9.21 18.10 -8.48
N GLN A 206 -8.40 18.09 -9.56
CA GLN A 206 -8.47 17.07 -10.61
C GLN A 206 -8.29 15.66 -10.06
N SER A 207 -7.29 15.44 -9.21
CA SER A 207 -7.00 14.13 -8.61
C SER A 207 -8.12 13.68 -7.66
N ARG A 208 -8.71 14.63 -6.92
CA ARG A 208 -9.84 14.35 -6.02
C ARG A 208 -11.08 13.93 -6.81
N LEU A 209 -11.45 14.69 -7.83
CA LEU A 209 -12.62 14.39 -8.64
C LEU A 209 -12.46 13.04 -9.36
N LEU A 210 -11.28 12.74 -9.89
CA LEU A 210 -11.01 11.44 -10.50
C LEU A 210 -11.11 10.31 -9.48
N THR A 211 -10.62 10.52 -8.24
CA THR A 211 -10.68 9.50 -7.16
C THR A 211 -12.12 9.27 -6.71
N LEU A 212 -12.93 10.32 -6.58
CA LEU A 212 -14.36 10.20 -6.27
C LEU A 212 -15.11 9.48 -7.41
N TYR A 213 -14.77 9.77 -8.66
CA TYR A 213 -15.33 9.07 -9.81
C TYR A 213 -14.98 7.57 -9.78
N ALA A 214 -13.73 7.21 -9.51
CA ALA A 214 -13.31 5.82 -9.39
C ALA A 214 -14.05 5.09 -8.23
N ALA A 215 -14.27 5.77 -7.10
CA ALA A 215 -15.05 5.24 -5.99
C ALA A 215 -16.51 4.99 -6.39
N HIS A 216 -17.14 5.97 -7.03
CA HIS A 216 -18.50 5.83 -7.55
C HIS A 216 -18.62 4.68 -8.56
N ARG A 217 -17.66 4.55 -9.49
CA ARG A 217 -17.63 3.42 -10.42
C ARG A 217 -17.50 2.09 -9.70
N MET A 218 -16.64 2.01 -8.67
CA MET A 218 -16.51 0.78 -7.89
C MET A 218 -17.81 0.42 -7.16
N ASP A 219 -18.53 1.39 -6.61
CA ASP A 219 -19.80 1.17 -5.92
C ASP A 219 -20.93 0.76 -6.87
N THR A 220 -20.95 1.29 -8.09
CA THR A 220 -22.05 1.07 -9.06
C THR A 220 -21.86 -0.16 -9.94
N VAL A 221 -20.62 -0.46 -10.39
CA VAL A 221 -20.32 -1.55 -11.34
C VAL A 221 -19.32 -2.57 -10.81
N GLY A 222 -18.81 -2.38 -9.62
CA GLY A 222 -17.89 -3.28 -8.93
C GLY A 222 -16.43 -3.15 -9.35
N ASN A 223 -15.56 -3.65 -8.49
CA ASN A 223 -14.08 -3.53 -8.61
C ASN A 223 -13.52 -4.08 -9.93
N LYS A 224 -14.08 -5.18 -10.45
CA LYS A 224 -13.60 -5.82 -11.68
C LYS A 224 -13.83 -4.95 -12.92
N VAL A 225 -14.95 -4.24 -12.97
CA VAL A 225 -15.30 -3.35 -14.09
C VAL A 225 -14.58 -2.01 -13.95
N ALA A 226 -14.52 -1.43 -12.74
CA ALA A 226 -13.89 -0.14 -12.45
C ALA A 226 -12.34 -0.18 -12.41
N ARG A 227 -11.71 -1.24 -12.94
CA ARG A 227 -10.25 -1.42 -12.83
C ARG A 227 -9.43 -0.40 -13.63
N ILE A 228 -10.01 0.23 -14.65
CA ILE A 228 -9.34 1.32 -15.38
C ILE A 228 -9.25 2.52 -14.46
N GLU A 229 -10.36 2.99 -13.94
CA GLU A 229 -10.45 4.16 -13.07
C GLU A 229 -9.61 3.98 -11.81
N ILE A 230 -9.62 2.77 -11.23
CA ILE A 230 -8.75 2.42 -10.08
C ILE A 230 -7.27 2.47 -10.46
N GLY A 231 -6.90 2.05 -11.69
CA GLY A 231 -5.55 2.17 -12.20
C GLY A 231 -5.13 3.62 -12.41
N GLU A 232 -6.00 4.43 -13.00
CA GLU A 232 -5.76 5.86 -13.28
C GLU A 232 -5.45 6.63 -12.01
N ILE A 233 -6.30 6.53 -10.97
CA ILE A 233 -6.09 7.24 -9.72
C ILE A 233 -4.81 6.82 -9.03
N LYS A 234 -4.43 5.55 -9.13
CA LYS A 234 -3.21 5.01 -8.50
C LYS A 234 -1.94 5.57 -9.16
N VAL A 235 -2.00 5.95 -10.44
CA VAL A 235 -0.94 6.68 -11.13
C VAL A 235 -1.01 8.18 -10.83
N VAL A 236 -2.19 8.78 -10.93
CA VAL A 236 -2.37 10.23 -10.87
C VAL A 236 -2.13 10.78 -9.47
N ALA A 237 -2.79 10.25 -8.44
CA ALA A 237 -2.78 10.85 -7.11
C ALA A 237 -1.40 10.87 -6.43
N PRO A 238 -0.60 9.77 -6.41
CA PRO A 238 0.74 9.84 -5.81
C PRO A 238 1.70 10.77 -6.58
N ASN A 239 1.62 10.78 -7.91
CA ASN A 239 2.45 11.66 -8.73
C ASN A 239 2.09 13.15 -8.53
N MET A 240 0.81 13.46 -8.41
CA MET A 240 0.32 14.80 -8.06
C MET A 240 0.84 15.23 -6.69
N ALA A 241 0.67 14.40 -5.66
CA ALA A 241 1.05 14.75 -4.30
C ALA A 241 2.56 14.97 -4.15
N LEU A 242 3.40 14.17 -4.82
CA LEU A 242 4.86 14.41 -4.84
C LEU A 242 5.19 15.79 -5.39
N LYS A 243 4.55 16.23 -6.49
CA LYS A 243 4.76 17.55 -7.07
C LYS A 243 4.34 18.67 -6.12
N VAL A 244 3.20 18.51 -5.44
CA VAL A 244 2.70 19.51 -4.48
C VAL A 244 3.61 19.61 -3.27
N ILE A 245 4.03 18.46 -2.71
CA ILE A 245 4.96 18.43 -1.56
C ILE A 245 6.32 19.04 -1.96
N ASP A 246 6.85 18.72 -3.13
CA ASP A 246 8.11 19.26 -3.64
C ASP A 246 8.06 20.80 -3.74
N ARG A 247 6.98 21.36 -4.29
CA ARG A 247 6.76 22.82 -4.32
C ARG A 247 6.68 23.42 -2.91
N ALA A 248 6.05 22.73 -1.97
CA ALA A 248 5.99 23.16 -0.57
C ALA A 248 7.38 23.12 0.08
N ILE A 249 8.18 22.08 -0.13
CA ILE A 249 9.57 21.97 0.30
C ILE A 249 10.37 23.15 -0.25
N GLN A 250 10.27 23.39 -1.55
CA GLN A 250 10.98 24.51 -2.21
C GLN A 250 10.63 25.87 -1.60
N ALA A 251 9.35 26.11 -1.28
CA ALA A 251 8.90 27.34 -0.64
C ALA A 251 9.38 27.49 0.82
N HIS A 252 9.66 26.38 1.50
CA HIS A 252 10.25 26.39 2.85
C HIS A 252 11.77 26.56 2.84
N GLY A 253 12.43 26.25 1.71
CA GLY A 253 13.89 26.27 1.61
C GLY A 253 14.51 25.16 2.47
N GLY A 254 15.66 25.42 3.11
CA GLY A 254 16.35 24.44 3.97
C GLY A 254 15.46 23.81 5.06
N MET A 255 14.50 24.57 5.58
CA MET A 255 13.52 24.07 6.55
C MET A 255 12.62 22.96 5.98
N GLY A 256 12.38 22.94 4.66
CA GLY A 256 11.54 21.95 4.00
C GLY A 256 12.19 20.55 3.87
N VAL A 257 13.52 20.47 4.02
CA VAL A 257 14.28 19.20 3.88
C VAL A 257 14.80 18.65 5.21
N CYS A 258 14.48 19.31 6.34
CA CYS A 258 14.84 18.87 7.68
C CYS A 258 13.59 18.55 8.52
N ASP A 259 13.81 18.05 9.73
CA ASP A 259 12.74 17.61 10.63
C ASP A 259 11.97 18.76 11.31
N ASP A 260 12.32 20.02 11.05
CA ASP A 260 11.53 21.18 11.47
C ASP A 260 10.16 21.25 10.78
N THR A 261 10.01 20.51 9.67
CA THR A 261 8.72 20.29 8.99
C THR A 261 8.52 18.79 8.74
N TRP A 262 7.26 18.40 8.59
CA TRP A 262 6.90 17.03 8.21
C TRP A 262 7.03 16.78 6.69
N LEU A 263 7.38 17.78 5.88
CA LEU A 263 7.34 17.72 4.41
C LEU A 263 8.30 16.69 3.83
N ALA A 264 9.54 16.61 4.34
CA ALA A 264 10.52 15.63 3.88
C ALA A 264 10.06 14.18 4.15
N ALA A 265 9.56 13.91 5.36
CA ALA A 265 9.00 12.62 5.71
C ALA A 265 7.76 12.29 4.87
N ALA A 266 6.88 13.27 4.61
CA ALA A 266 5.72 13.10 3.73
C ALA A 266 6.14 12.76 2.30
N TYR A 267 7.15 13.46 1.75
CA TYR A 267 7.68 13.16 0.42
C TYR A 267 8.17 11.72 0.33
N ALA A 268 8.98 11.30 1.29
CA ALA A 268 9.49 9.94 1.39
C ALA A 268 8.35 8.91 1.43
N HIS A 269 7.36 9.12 2.30
CA HIS A 269 6.23 8.22 2.44
C HIS A 269 5.37 8.14 1.17
N ILE A 270 5.00 9.29 0.57
CA ILE A 270 4.19 9.32 -0.65
C ILE A 270 4.93 8.67 -1.83
N ARG A 271 6.28 8.79 -1.88
CA ARG A 271 7.07 8.13 -2.94
C ARG A 271 6.88 6.62 -2.97
N THR A 272 6.64 5.98 -1.81
CA THR A 272 6.37 4.54 -1.75
C THR A 272 5.09 4.14 -2.46
N LEU A 273 4.09 5.02 -2.51
CA LEU A 273 2.80 4.73 -3.12
C LEU A 273 2.83 4.62 -4.65
N ARG A 274 3.92 5.02 -5.29
CA ARG A 274 4.17 4.75 -6.70
C ARG A 274 4.68 3.33 -6.96
N LEU A 275 4.98 2.59 -5.88
CA LEU A 275 5.49 1.21 -5.90
C LEU A 275 4.49 0.24 -5.26
N ALA A 276 3.99 0.57 -4.07
CA ALA A 276 3.08 -0.26 -3.28
C ALA A 276 1.73 -0.48 -4.00
N ASP A 277 1.12 -1.64 -3.78
CA ASP A 277 -0.16 -2.06 -4.40
C ASP A 277 -0.16 -2.03 -5.94
N GLY A 278 1.00 -2.27 -6.53
CA GLY A 278 1.31 -2.21 -7.94
C GLY A 278 2.02 -0.90 -8.32
N PRO A 279 3.19 -0.99 -8.97
CA PRO A 279 3.92 0.18 -9.46
C PRO A 279 3.16 0.88 -10.60
N ASP A 280 3.52 2.14 -10.86
CA ASP A 280 2.93 2.97 -11.93
C ASP A 280 2.88 2.23 -13.27
N GLU A 281 3.94 1.49 -13.60
CA GLU A 281 4.10 0.76 -14.86
C GLU A 281 3.04 -0.35 -15.01
N VAL A 282 2.76 -1.09 -13.95
CA VAL A 282 1.74 -2.15 -13.96
C VAL A 282 0.35 -1.56 -14.19
N HIS A 283 0.04 -0.42 -13.56
CA HIS A 283 -1.24 0.25 -13.76
C HIS A 283 -1.38 0.83 -15.17
N ARG A 284 -0.34 1.49 -15.68
CA ARG A 284 -0.31 2.02 -17.05
C ARG A 284 -0.48 0.93 -18.10
N GLU A 285 0.17 -0.23 -17.92
CA GLU A 285 -0.01 -1.38 -18.80
C GLU A 285 -1.46 -1.89 -18.81
N VAL A 286 -2.08 -2.00 -17.62
CA VAL A 286 -3.49 -2.42 -17.51
C VAL A 286 -4.42 -1.43 -18.22
N ILE A 287 -4.22 -0.12 -18.00
CA ILE A 287 -5.01 0.94 -18.62
C ILE A 287 -4.88 0.85 -20.15
N ALA A 288 -3.64 0.86 -20.66
CA ALA A 288 -3.36 0.82 -22.09
C ALA A 288 -3.98 -0.41 -22.76
N ARG A 289 -3.79 -1.59 -22.17
CA ARG A 289 -4.36 -2.84 -22.70
C ARG A 289 -5.89 -2.84 -22.75
N LEU A 290 -6.54 -2.21 -21.79
CA LEU A 290 -8.00 -2.15 -21.75
C LEU A 290 -8.53 -1.09 -22.71
N GLU A 291 -7.82 0.02 -22.87
CA GLU A 291 -8.17 1.05 -23.84
C GLU A 291 -8.10 0.53 -25.28
N LEU A 292 -7.01 -0.16 -25.63
CA LEU A 292 -6.82 -0.79 -26.96
C LEU A 292 -7.89 -1.85 -27.29
N ARG A 293 -8.55 -2.44 -26.28
CA ARG A 293 -9.64 -3.40 -26.50
C ARG A 293 -11.00 -2.76 -26.80
N LYS A 294 -11.16 -1.47 -26.56
CA LYS A 294 -12.42 -0.76 -26.86
C LYS A 294 -12.63 -0.55 -28.37
N GLU A 295 -11.55 -0.54 -29.13
CA GLU A 295 -11.58 -0.30 -30.58
C GLU A 295 -11.57 -1.60 -31.41
N SER A 296 -11.62 -2.75 -30.76
CA SER A 296 -11.74 -4.08 -31.40
C SER A 296 -13.13 -4.68 -31.18
#